data_65ae360cfec9b37be5da29bc84d41c90
#
_entry.id   65ae360cfec9b37be5da29bc84d41c90
#
_cell.length_a   1.000
_cell.length_b   1.000
_cell.length_c   1.000
_cell.angle_alpha   90.00
_cell.angle_beta   90.00
_cell.angle_gamma   90.00
#
_symmetry.space_group_name_H-M   'P 1'
#
loop_
_entity.id
_entity.type
_entity.pdbx_description
1 polymer ?
#
loop_
_entity_poly.entity_id
_entity_poly.type
_entity_poly.pdbx_seq_one_letter_code
_entity_poly.pdbx_strand_id
1 'polypeptide(L)'
;VHVRSSFTPEAIARAAQRLSVDTATVLAVASVESSGNGFLPDGRPKILFERHKFAALTAHRFDGTHPDISNGVPGGYVGGAGEYLRLYRALQLEPEAAPQACSWGAFQILGMNWEACGERSLFGFLLAMHHDADAHLDLFTAFVLNKGLAKHLWARNWGAFAAGYNGPNYEANDYDTKLADAYARAVRA
;
A
#
# COMPACT_ATOMS: atom_id res chain seq x y z
N VAL A 1 2.59 23.30 2.29
CA VAL A 1 1.55 22.70 1.40
C VAL A 1 0.75 21.74 2.25
N HIS A 2 -0.57 21.95 2.36
CA HIS A 2 -1.43 21.05 3.13
C HIS A 2 -1.84 19.89 2.19
N VAL A 3 -1.33 18.70 2.46
CA VAL A 3 -1.67 17.50 1.69
C VAL A 3 -3.01 16.97 2.18
N ARG A 4 -3.95 16.73 1.25
CA ARG A 4 -5.24 16.13 1.59
C ARG A 4 -5.06 14.67 1.98
N SER A 5 -5.40 14.35 3.23
CA SER A 5 -5.18 13.03 3.83
C SER A 5 -6.43 12.16 3.88
N SER A 6 -7.60 12.68 3.48
CA SER A 6 -8.87 11.94 3.40
C SER A 6 -9.34 11.79 1.96
N PHE A 7 -10.00 10.66 1.67
CA PHE A 7 -10.59 10.39 0.36
C PHE A 7 -11.80 11.30 0.12
N THR A 8 -11.91 11.85 -1.10
CA THR A 8 -13.11 12.60 -1.50
C THR A 8 -14.25 11.67 -1.91
N PRO A 9 -15.52 12.10 -1.79
CA PRO A 9 -16.65 11.33 -2.30
C PRO A 9 -16.50 11.02 -3.81
N GLU A 10 -15.94 11.94 -4.58
CA GLU A 10 -15.67 11.79 -6.01
C GLU A 10 -14.65 10.69 -6.30
N ALA A 11 -13.58 10.61 -5.50
CA ALA A 11 -12.58 9.54 -5.62
C ALA A 11 -13.16 8.17 -5.25
N ILE A 12 -13.96 8.10 -4.20
CA ILE A 12 -14.69 6.88 -3.82
C ILE A 12 -15.63 6.43 -4.94
N ALA A 13 -16.43 7.35 -5.51
CA ALA A 13 -17.34 7.03 -6.61
C ALA A 13 -16.58 6.56 -7.86
N ARG A 14 -15.47 7.21 -8.19
CA ARG A 14 -14.60 6.85 -9.32
C ARG A 14 -13.98 5.46 -9.12
N ALA A 15 -13.51 5.14 -7.93
CA ALA A 15 -12.97 3.83 -7.59
C ALA A 15 -14.06 2.74 -7.70
N ALA A 16 -15.27 3.00 -7.17
CA ALA A 16 -16.41 2.10 -7.25
C ALA A 16 -16.80 1.80 -8.71
N GLN A 17 -16.87 2.82 -9.53
CA GLN A 17 -17.14 2.67 -10.96
C GLN A 17 -16.09 1.81 -11.67
N ARG A 18 -14.79 2.11 -11.45
CA ARG A 18 -13.68 1.36 -12.05
C ARG A 18 -13.64 -0.10 -11.61
N LEU A 19 -13.92 -0.36 -10.34
CA LEU A 19 -13.97 -1.72 -9.77
C LEU A 19 -15.28 -2.44 -10.08
N SER A 20 -16.30 -1.75 -10.61
CA SER A 20 -17.67 -2.27 -10.82
C SER A 20 -18.31 -2.81 -9.53
N VAL A 21 -18.17 -2.05 -8.44
CA VAL A 21 -18.76 -2.33 -7.12
C VAL A 21 -19.53 -1.11 -6.61
N ASP A 22 -20.26 -1.28 -5.49
CA ASP A 22 -20.87 -0.14 -4.80
C ASP A 22 -19.85 0.68 -4.00
N THR A 23 -20.20 1.92 -3.65
CA THR A 23 -19.36 2.80 -2.84
C THR A 23 -19.13 2.26 -1.44
N ALA A 24 -20.08 1.51 -0.89
CA ALA A 24 -19.93 0.86 0.42
C ALA A 24 -18.81 -0.18 0.43
N THR A 25 -18.62 -0.91 -0.68
CA THR A 25 -17.49 -1.83 -0.85
C THR A 25 -16.15 -1.08 -0.83
N VAL A 26 -16.03 0.04 -1.56
CA VAL A 26 -14.79 0.85 -1.55
C VAL A 26 -14.52 1.42 -0.17
N LEU A 27 -15.54 1.96 0.50
CA LEU A 27 -15.42 2.49 1.87
C LEU A 27 -14.99 1.41 2.88
N ALA A 28 -15.56 0.21 2.76
CA ALA A 28 -15.19 -0.92 3.62
C ALA A 28 -13.71 -1.28 3.45
N VAL A 29 -13.26 -1.46 2.21
CA VAL A 29 -11.87 -1.79 1.90
C VAL A 29 -10.95 -0.66 2.33
N ALA A 30 -11.26 0.59 2.01
CA ALA A 30 -10.48 1.74 2.41
C ALA A 30 -10.36 1.86 3.94
N SER A 31 -11.43 1.58 4.70
CA SER A 31 -11.42 1.66 6.16
C SER A 31 -10.57 0.58 6.84
N VAL A 32 -10.44 -0.59 6.22
CA VAL A 32 -9.68 -1.73 6.77
C VAL A 32 -8.24 -1.73 6.29
N GLU A 33 -8.01 -1.51 5.00
CA GLU A 33 -6.69 -1.60 4.38
C GLU A 33 -5.88 -0.29 4.48
N SER A 34 -6.55 0.87 4.65
CA SER A 34 -5.81 2.09 4.91
C SER A 34 -5.52 2.24 6.40
N SER A 35 -4.27 2.42 6.77
CA SER A 35 -3.83 2.69 8.14
C SER A 35 -4.16 4.14 8.59
N GLY A 36 -5.43 4.57 8.43
CA GLY A 36 -5.87 5.93 8.68
C GLY A 36 -5.50 6.88 7.53
N ASN A 37 -4.79 7.99 7.82
CA ASN A 37 -4.28 8.82 6.73
C ASN A 37 -2.98 8.22 6.17
N GLY A 38 -2.78 8.28 4.86
CA GLY A 38 -1.58 7.76 4.17
C GLY A 38 -0.33 8.63 4.32
N PHE A 39 -0.36 9.66 5.18
CA PHE A 39 0.68 10.67 5.31
C PHE A 39 1.18 10.81 6.75
N LEU A 40 2.43 11.21 6.88
CA LEU A 40 3.02 11.66 8.13
C LEU A 40 2.57 13.10 8.45
N PRO A 41 2.73 13.57 9.70
CA PRO A 41 2.38 14.94 10.07
C PRO A 41 3.08 16.03 9.26
N ASP A 42 4.24 15.72 8.69
CA ASP A 42 5.03 16.63 7.83
C ASP A 42 4.60 16.61 6.35
N GLY A 43 3.56 15.85 5.99
CA GLY A 43 3.01 15.75 4.64
C GLY A 43 3.70 14.74 3.74
N ARG A 44 4.74 14.05 4.20
CA ARG A 44 5.32 12.94 3.44
C ARG A 44 4.41 11.70 3.50
N PRO A 45 4.33 10.88 2.44
CA PRO A 45 3.60 9.62 2.52
C PRO A 45 4.16 8.73 3.63
N LYS A 46 3.32 7.96 4.30
CA LYS A 46 3.79 6.91 5.20
C LYS A 46 4.53 5.86 4.40
N ILE A 47 5.66 5.41 4.91
CA ILE A 47 6.40 4.30 4.34
C ILE A 47 6.75 3.26 5.40
N LEU A 48 6.97 2.03 4.94
CA LEU A 48 7.60 0.97 5.69
C LEU A 48 8.72 0.39 4.83
N PHE A 49 9.97 0.54 5.27
CA PHE A 49 11.11 0.04 4.52
C PHE A 49 11.34 -1.45 4.83
N GLU A 50 11.21 -2.28 3.81
CA GLU A 50 11.28 -3.74 3.90
C GLU A 50 12.69 -4.24 3.59
N ARG A 51 13.54 -4.37 4.62
CA ARG A 51 14.94 -4.79 4.47
C ARG A 51 15.11 -6.11 3.71
N HIS A 52 14.15 -7.05 3.84
CA HIS A 52 14.19 -8.33 3.14
C HIS A 52 13.89 -8.18 1.65
N LYS A 53 13.05 -7.21 1.27
CA LYS A 53 12.81 -6.87 -0.13
C LYS A 53 14.03 -6.19 -0.75
N PHE A 54 14.66 -5.27 0.01
CA PHE A 54 15.89 -4.64 -0.44
C PHE A 54 17.02 -5.67 -0.61
N ALA A 55 17.20 -6.59 0.33
CA ALA A 55 18.15 -7.69 0.22
C ALA A 55 17.91 -8.52 -1.06
N ALA A 56 16.66 -8.93 -1.31
CA ALA A 56 16.32 -9.69 -2.51
C ALA A 56 16.57 -8.91 -3.81
N LEU A 57 16.17 -7.62 -3.89
CA LEU A 57 16.37 -6.76 -5.05
C LEU A 57 17.86 -6.49 -5.33
N THR A 58 18.70 -6.54 -4.32
CA THR A 58 20.15 -6.28 -4.43
C THR A 58 20.98 -7.58 -4.40
N ALA A 59 20.34 -8.74 -4.55
CA ALA A 59 20.99 -10.05 -4.50
C ALA A 59 21.86 -10.24 -3.24
N HIS A 60 21.37 -9.77 -2.09
CA HIS A 60 22.01 -9.88 -0.77
C HIS A 60 23.41 -9.22 -0.64
N ARG A 61 23.76 -8.31 -1.57
CA ARG A 61 25.09 -7.67 -1.62
C ARG A 61 25.46 -6.89 -0.35
N PHE A 62 24.48 -6.43 0.41
CA PHE A 62 24.68 -5.53 1.54
C PHE A 62 24.40 -6.17 2.91
N ASP A 63 24.00 -7.45 2.96
CA ASP A 63 23.61 -8.12 4.19
C ASP A 63 24.71 -8.14 5.26
N GLY A 64 25.95 -8.32 4.84
CA GLY A 64 27.12 -8.35 5.75
C GLY A 64 27.57 -6.98 6.26
N THR A 65 27.34 -5.92 5.46
CA THR A 65 27.83 -4.57 5.78
C THR A 65 26.75 -3.65 6.34
N HIS A 66 25.48 -3.90 5.99
CA HIS A 66 24.32 -3.08 6.38
C HIS A 66 23.13 -3.97 6.79
N PRO A 67 23.24 -4.80 7.83
CA PRO A 67 22.24 -5.81 8.19
C PRO A 67 20.90 -5.22 8.69
N ASP A 68 20.86 -3.95 9.04
CA ASP A 68 19.66 -3.20 9.37
C ASP A 68 18.89 -2.70 8.13
N ILE A 69 19.57 -2.58 6.99
CA ILE A 69 19.02 -2.12 5.70
C ILE A 69 18.82 -3.30 4.74
N SER A 70 19.71 -4.30 4.75
CA SER A 70 19.67 -5.48 3.90
C SER A 70 19.75 -6.73 4.77
N ASN A 71 18.71 -7.56 4.73
CA ASN A 71 18.66 -8.79 5.53
C ASN A 71 17.53 -9.68 4.99
N GLY A 72 17.80 -10.96 4.77
CA GLY A 72 16.80 -11.92 4.28
C GLY A 72 15.60 -12.13 5.23
N VAL A 73 15.71 -11.72 6.51
CA VAL A 73 14.65 -11.82 7.50
C VAL A 73 13.87 -10.49 7.57
N PRO A 74 12.53 -10.49 7.46
CA PRO A 74 11.69 -9.31 7.65
C PRO A 74 11.91 -8.63 9.01
N GLY A 75 11.51 -7.35 9.13
CA GLY A 75 11.57 -6.62 10.41
C GLY A 75 12.64 -5.54 10.43
N GLY A 76 13.05 -5.16 11.65
CA GLY A 76 13.97 -4.03 11.88
C GLY A 76 13.30 -2.66 11.68
N TYR A 77 11.96 -2.61 11.77
CA TYR A 77 11.18 -1.39 11.62
C TYR A 77 11.41 -0.44 12.79
N VAL A 78 11.49 0.85 12.48
CA VAL A 78 11.60 1.94 13.47
C VAL A 78 10.33 2.78 13.53
N GLY A 79 9.51 2.69 12.47
CA GLY A 79 8.22 3.35 12.37
C GLY A 79 8.28 4.85 12.07
N GLY A 80 7.16 5.38 11.59
CA GLY A 80 6.98 6.81 11.35
C GLY A 80 8.06 7.43 10.47
N ALA A 81 8.49 8.64 10.81
CA ALA A 81 9.53 9.36 10.06
C ALA A 81 10.91 8.65 10.07
N GLY A 82 11.14 7.75 11.03
CA GLY A 82 12.38 6.97 11.11
C GLY A 82 12.60 6.03 9.91
N GLU A 83 11.52 5.56 9.26
CA GLU A 83 11.63 4.73 8.06
C GLU A 83 12.28 5.49 6.89
N TYR A 84 12.13 6.81 6.84
CA TYR A 84 12.82 7.63 5.83
C TYR A 84 14.34 7.67 6.02
N LEU A 85 14.84 7.57 7.25
CA LEU A 85 16.28 7.47 7.47
C LEU A 85 16.83 6.14 6.92
N ARG A 86 16.06 5.07 7.07
CA ARG A 86 16.41 3.77 6.48
C ARG A 86 16.37 3.82 4.95
N LEU A 87 15.33 4.42 4.37
CA LEU A 87 15.22 4.65 2.94
C LEU A 87 16.41 5.47 2.40
N TYR A 88 16.79 6.58 3.07
CA TYR A 88 17.92 7.41 2.63
C TYR A 88 19.24 6.65 2.65
N ARG A 89 19.46 5.81 3.64
CA ARG A 89 20.65 4.94 3.68
C ARG A 89 20.64 3.91 2.55
N ALA A 90 19.48 3.31 2.27
CA ALA A 90 19.33 2.38 1.16
C ALA A 90 19.54 3.05 -0.21
N LEU A 91 19.09 4.31 -0.39
CA LEU A 91 19.30 5.11 -1.60
C LEU A 91 20.79 5.37 -1.88
N GLN A 92 21.65 5.44 -0.85
CA GLN A 92 23.08 5.57 -1.02
C GLN A 92 23.76 4.27 -1.49
N LEU A 93 23.11 3.13 -1.27
CA LEU A 93 23.62 1.81 -1.64
C LEU A 93 23.12 1.39 -3.03
N GLU A 94 21.81 1.52 -3.26
CA GLU A 94 21.16 1.13 -4.50
C GLU A 94 19.90 2.00 -4.73
N PRO A 95 20.00 3.11 -5.49
CA PRO A 95 18.93 4.10 -5.63
C PRO A 95 17.64 3.55 -6.26
N GLU A 96 17.77 2.59 -7.19
CA GLU A 96 16.60 2.02 -7.87
C GLU A 96 15.87 0.98 -7.00
N ALA A 97 16.61 0.17 -6.25
CA ALA A 97 16.02 -0.85 -5.39
C ALA A 97 15.38 -0.27 -4.12
N ALA A 98 15.94 0.81 -3.59
CA ALA A 98 15.52 1.38 -2.31
C ALA A 98 14.03 1.76 -2.27
N PRO A 99 13.47 2.58 -3.18
CA PRO A 99 12.06 2.91 -3.17
C PRO A 99 11.15 1.73 -3.54
N GLN A 100 11.65 0.76 -4.32
CA GLN A 100 10.91 -0.45 -4.64
C GLN A 100 10.75 -1.38 -3.43
N ALA A 101 11.69 -1.33 -2.49
CA ALA A 101 11.65 -2.08 -1.24
C ALA A 101 10.79 -1.42 -0.14
N CYS A 102 10.19 -0.27 -0.39
CA CYS A 102 9.26 0.35 0.55
C CYS A 102 7.81 0.00 0.23
N SER A 103 7.01 -0.18 1.27
CA SER A 103 5.54 -0.05 1.21
C SER A 103 5.18 1.43 1.36
N TRP A 104 4.21 1.93 0.57
CA TRP A 104 3.92 3.36 0.42
C TRP A 104 2.45 3.69 0.69
N GLY A 105 2.22 4.84 1.33
CA GLY A 105 0.94 5.54 1.40
C GLY A 105 -0.12 4.86 2.25
N ALA A 106 -1.39 5.19 1.99
CA ALA A 106 -2.53 4.71 2.77
C ALA A 106 -2.68 3.19 2.73
N PHE A 107 -2.47 2.59 1.57
CA PHE A 107 -2.66 1.17 1.31
C PHE A 107 -1.39 0.34 1.42
N GLN A 108 -0.27 0.93 1.81
CA GLN A 108 1.01 0.25 1.99
C GLN A 108 1.42 -0.63 0.78
N ILE A 109 1.26 -0.09 -0.43
CA ILE A 109 1.63 -0.80 -1.65
C ILE A 109 3.16 -0.78 -1.80
N LEU A 110 3.76 -1.97 -1.98
CA LEU A 110 5.20 -2.06 -2.26
C LEU A 110 5.56 -1.34 -3.55
N GLY A 111 6.62 -0.52 -3.51
CA GLY A 111 7.08 0.24 -4.66
C GLY A 111 7.43 -0.62 -5.88
N MET A 112 7.90 -1.86 -5.68
CA MET A 112 8.13 -2.81 -6.76
C MET A 112 6.87 -3.21 -7.55
N ASN A 113 5.69 -2.87 -7.06
CA ASN A 113 4.41 -3.11 -7.73
C ASN A 113 3.93 -1.90 -8.56
N TRP A 114 4.76 -0.91 -8.85
CA TRP A 114 4.38 0.31 -9.56
C TRP A 114 3.69 0.04 -10.91
N GLU A 115 4.12 -0.97 -11.66
CA GLU A 115 3.46 -1.37 -12.92
C GLU A 115 2.02 -1.87 -12.67
N ALA A 116 1.82 -2.67 -11.62
CA ALA A 116 0.50 -3.15 -11.25
C ALA A 116 -0.43 -2.00 -10.81
N CYS A 117 0.12 -0.89 -10.34
CA CYS A 117 -0.63 0.34 -10.04
C CYS A 117 -0.98 1.15 -11.31
N GLY A 118 -0.62 0.68 -12.51
CA GLY A 118 -0.93 1.34 -13.78
C GLY A 118 0.03 2.49 -14.12
N GLU A 119 1.12 2.63 -13.38
CA GLU A 119 2.11 3.67 -13.63
C GLU A 119 3.09 3.28 -14.75
N ARG A 120 3.64 4.28 -15.42
CA ARG A 120 4.60 4.09 -16.53
C ARG A 120 6.05 4.01 -16.05
N SER A 121 6.30 4.36 -14.80
CA SER A 121 7.61 4.34 -14.16
C SER A 121 7.48 4.34 -12.64
N LEU A 122 8.53 3.85 -11.96
CA LEU A 122 8.64 3.99 -10.51
C LEU A 122 8.55 5.47 -10.08
N PHE A 123 9.14 6.40 -10.86
CA PHE A 123 9.05 7.83 -10.57
C PHE A 123 7.60 8.35 -10.61
N GLY A 124 6.79 7.92 -11.61
CA GLY A 124 5.36 8.25 -11.67
C GLY A 124 4.60 7.76 -10.44
N PHE A 125 4.84 6.52 -10.02
CA PHE A 125 4.28 5.97 -8.80
C PHE A 125 4.65 6.80 -7.56
N LEU A 126 5.92 7.18 -7.41
CA LEU A 126 6.37 7.99 -6.29
C LEU A 126 5.74 9.39 -6.28
N LEU A 127 5.61 10.02 -7.45
CA LEU A 127 4.90 11.31 -7.57
C LEU A 127 3.45 11.19 -7.13
N ALA A 128 2.73 10.16 -7.58
CA ALA A 128 1.35 9.91 -7.18
C ALA A 128 1.24 9.66 -5.66
N MET A 129 2.18 8.91 -5.06
CA MET A 129 2.24 8.69 -3.62
C MET A 129 2.49 9.97 -2.81
N HIS A 130 3.11 11.00 -3.41
CA HIS A 130 3.34 12.29 -2.76
C HIS A 130 2.22 13.31 -3.01
N HIS A 131 1.22 12.97 -3.83
CA HIS A 131 0.19 13.94 -4.23
C HIS A 131 -0.88 14.13 -3.15
N ASP A 132 -1.80 13.18 -2.99
CA ASP A 132 -2.86 13.20 -1.96
C ASP A 132 -3.47 11.81 -1.74
N ALA A 133 -4.46 11.71 -0.85
CA ALA A 133 -5.12 10.45 -0.54
C ALA A 133 -5.90 9.89 -1.75
N ASP A 134 -6.49 10.75 -2.59
CA ASP A 134 -7.23 10.31 -3.77
C ASP A 134 -6.31 9.60 -4.77
N ALA A 135 -5.07 10.09 -4.95
CA ALA A 135 -4.06 9.42 -5.76
C ALA A 135 -3.68 8.05 -5.19
N HIS A 136 -3.58 7.91 -3.86
CA HIS A 136 -3.37 6.60 -3.23
C HIS A 136 -4.51 5.62 -3.55
N LEU A 137 -5.77 6.08 -3.54
CA LEU A 137 -6.93 5.27 -3.88
C LEU A 137 -6.96 4.89 -5.37
N ASP A 138 -6.54 5.79 -6.26
CA ASP A 138 -6.45 5.52 -7.70
C ASP A 138 -5.38 4.45 -8.00
N LEU A 139 -4.21 4.53 -7.36
CA LEU A 139 -3.14 3.51 -7.45
C LEU A 139 -3.60 2.16 -6.91
N PHE A 140 -4.27 2.15 -5.74
CA PHE A 140 -4.84 0.95 -5.15
C PHE A 140 -5.89 0.32 -6.07
N THR A 141 -6.80 1.13 -6.64
CA THR A 141 -7.82 0.67 -7.57
C THR A 141 -7.21 -0.01 -8.79
N ALA A 142 -6.17 0.59 -9.38
CA ALA A 142 -5.46 0.00 -10.51
C ALA A 142 -4.76 -1.32 -10.10
N PHE A 143 -4.12 -1.34 -8.93
CA PHE A 143 -3.49 -2.54 -8.38
C PHE A 143 -4.49 -3.70 -8.23
N VAL A 144 -5.66 -3.46 -7.63
CA VAL A 144 -6.72 -4.46 -7.44
C VAL A 144 -7.20 -5.02 -8.78
N LEU A 145 -7.39 -4.15 -9.79
CA LEU A 145 -7.78 -4.56 -11.15
C LEU A 145 -6.69 -5.41 -11.81
N ASN A 146 -5.47 -4.93 -11.84
CA ASN A 146 -4.36 -5.57 -12.55
C ASN A 146 -3.91 -6.88 -11.89
N LYS A 147 -4.11 -7.04 -10.57
CA LYS A 147 -3.92 -8.29 -9.86
C LYS A 147 -5.12 -9.25 -9.95
N GLY A 148 -6.20 -8.87 -10.63
CA GLY A 148 -7.39 -9.69 -10.79
C GLY A 148 -8.18 -9.92 -9.49
N LEU A 149 -8.01 -9.03 -8.51
CA LEU A 149 -8.66 -9.14 -7.19
C LEU A 149 -10.09 -8.60 -7.18
N ALA A 150 -10.47 -7.77 -8.16
CA ALA A 150 -11.80 -7.16 -8.27
C ALA A 150 -12.93 -8.20 -8.26
N LYS A 151 -12.72 -9.37 -8.87
CA LYS A 151 -13.71 -10.49 -8.87
C LYS A 151 -14.12 -10.93 -7.46
N HIS A 152 -13.23 -10.85 -6.49
CA HIS A 152 -13.52 -11.20 -5.11
C HIS A 152 -14.38 -10.12 -4.42
N LEU A 153 -14.18 -8.86 -4.78
CA LEU A 153 -15.03 -7.75 -4.32
C LEU A 153 -16.44 -7.85 -4.90
N TRP A 154 -16.61 -8.20 -6.20
CA TRP A 154 -17.92 -8.43 -6.82
C TRP A 154 -18.71 -9.52 -6.11
N ALA A 155 -18.05 -10.61 -5.76
CA ALA A 155 -18.64 -11.73 -5.05
C ALA A 155 -18.77 -11.50 -3.54
N ARG A 156 -18.26 -10.38 -3.00
CA ARG A 156 -18.11 -10.13 -1.56
C ARG A 156 -17.40 -11.29 -0.84
N ASN A 157 -16.48 -11.93 -1.54
CA ASN A 157 -15.62 -12.97 -0.97
C ASN A 157 -14.42 -12.30 -0.29
N TRP A 158 -14.68 -11.80 0.92
CA TRP A 158 -13.72 -11.02 1.69
C TRP A 158 -12.46 -11.81 2.04
N GLY A 159 -12.60 -13.11 2.34
CA GLY A 159 -11.46 -13.98 2.63
C GLY A 159 -10.54 -14.13 1.41
N ALA A 160 -11.10 -14.39 0.23
CA ALA A 160 -10.30 -14.51 -0.99
C ALA A 160 -9.66 -13.17 -1.41
N PHE A 161 -10.35 -12.04 -1.16
CA PHE A 161 -9.75 -10.71 -1.36
C PHE A 161 -8.59 -10.48 -0.40
N ALA A 162 -8.80 -10.72 0.90
CA ALA A 162 -7.77 -10.56 1.93
C ALA A 162 -6.56 -11.46 1.69
N ALA A 163 -6.77 -12.73 1.31
CA ALA A 163 -5.70 -13.65 0.94
C ALA A 163 -4.88 -13.15 -0.25
N GLY A 164 -5.56 -12.62 -1.28
CA GLY A 164 -4.91 -12.10 -2.48
C GLY A 164 -4.17 -10.79 -2.26
N TYR A 165 -4.66 -9.94 -1.36
CA TYR A 165 -4.08 -8.63 -1.08
C TYR A 165 -3.01 -8.67 0.03
N ASN A 166 -3.32 -9.29 1.17
CA ASN A 166 -2.46 -9.33 2.35
C ASN A 166 -1.56 -10.58 2.41
N GLY A 167 -1.77 -11.53 1.50
CA GLY A 167 -1.05 -12.80 1.49
C GLY A 167 -1.69 -13.87 2.38
N PRO A 168 -1.06 -15.07 2.46
CA PRO A 168 -1.66 -16.26 3.07
C PRO A 168 -1.91 -16.14 4.58
N ASN A 169 -1.25 -15.23 5.27
CA ASN A 169 -1.39 -15.05 6.73
C ASN A 169 -2.49 -14.05 7.11
N TYR A 170 -3.40 -13.70 6.19
CA TYR A 170 -4.47 -12.72 6.43
C TYR A 170 -5.40 -13.10 7.59
N GLU A 171 -5.60 -14.38 7.85
CA GLU A 171 -6.44 -14.89 8.94
C GLU A 171 -5.93 -14.49 10.33
N ALA A 172 -4.61 -14.37 10.50
CA ALA A 172 -4.01 -13.96 11.77
C ALA A 172 -4.42 -12.54 12.22
N ASN A 173 -4.97 -11.73 11.29
CA ASN A 173 -5.43 -10.37 11.54
C ASN A 173 -6.94 -10.19 11.34
N ASP A 174 -7.71 -11.26 11.13
CA ASP A 174 -9.18 -11.26 10.91
C ASP A 174 -9.61 -10.28 9.80
N TYR A 175 -8.84 -10.16 8.73
CA TYR A 175 -9.10 -9.19 7.65
C TYR A 175 -10.45 -9.42 6.97
N ASP A 176 -10.85 -10.66 6.76
CA ASP A 176 -12.13 -11.05 6.18
C ASP A 176 -13.32 -10.59 7.03
N THR A 177 -13.28 -10.84 8.34
CA THR A 177 -14.30 -10.40 9.29
C THR A 177 -14.36 -8.88 9.36
N LYS A 178 -13.20 -8.22 9.44
CA LYS A 178 -13.12 -6.75 9.45
C LYS A 178 -13.72 -6.11 8.20
N LEU A 179 -13.47 -6.69 7.02
CA LEU A 179 -14.03 -6.22 5.76
C LEU A 179 -15.56 -6.42 5.71
N ALA A 180 -16.07 -7.59 6.14
CA ALA A 180 -17.50 -7.85 6.21
C ALA A 180 -18.22 -6.86 7.12
N ASP A 181 -17.67 -6.63 8.32
CA ASP A 181 -18.22 -5.69 9.30
C ASP A 181 -18.17 -4.23 8.81
N ALA A 182 -17.07 -3.84 8.18
CA ALA A 182 -16.92 -2.51 7.61
C ALA A 182 -17.93 -2.27 6.48
N TYR A 183 -18.15 -3.26 5.61
CA TYR A 183 -19.19 -3.20 4.59
C TYR A 183 -20.58 -3.06 5.18
N ALA A 184 -20.93 -3.87 6.18
CA ALA A 184 -22.22 -3.80 6.84
C ALA A 184 -22.48 -2.45 7.52
N ARG A 185 -21.42 -1.77 8.00
CA ARG A 185 -21.53 -0.39 8.52
C ARG A 185 -21.73 0.62 7.39
N ALA A 186 -20.96 0.50 6.30
CA ALA A 186 -21.00 1.45 5.18
C ALA A 186 -22.34 1.43 4.43
N VAL A 187 -23.04 0.29 4.36
CA VAL A 187 -24.38 0.18 3.75
C VAL A 187 -25.45 0.90 4.57
N ARG A 188 -25.24 1.07 5.90
CA ARG A 188 -26.21 1.70 6.81
C ARG A 188 -26.00 3.20 7.01
N ALA A 189 -24.88 3.73 6.54
CA ALA A 189 -24.52 5.15 6.67
C ALA A 189 -25.08 5.99 5.51
#